data_3645bb1bc743258fbec68b578c3a4e2c
#
_entry.id   3645bb1bc743258fbec68b578c3a4e2c
#
_cell.length_a   1.000
_cell.length_b   1.000
_cell.length_c   1.000
_cell.angle_alpha   90.00
_cell.angle_beta   90.00
_cell.angle_gamma   90.00
#
_symmetry.space_group_name_H-M   'P 1'
#
loop_
_entity.id
_entity.type
_entity.pdbx_description
1 polymer ?
#
loop_
_entity_poly.entity_id
_entity_poly.type
_entity_poly.pdbx_seq_one_letter_code
_entity_poly.pdbx_strand_id
1 'polypeptide(L)'
;VFPFSVTHPRSATETGRHTANSGYELIAFDAEKLNVFAAEVRYCEPHWHPAPELITVLSGRFSIVVGQQSVEMVEGDMLYINAEAVHSLRAEVAGSSLVTVQFSPGLFDELHPAPVLTWCTRGRSQSAADRQVLQCLCDLLAQLIDNRAPFQRIAMTYLLLDALVQAGEPATQVESSLREEAMIKKGIDFINQHFDQPLTLSEVANHSGMSYSWFSRLFKKVSRHNFKEYLTLVRLNKARTLLRDTRTPITEISHSCGFQEHKYLIAAFNKYCGLTPTEYRKRFVSRQNMIESALALGEDCLCLPLNHALLARLTLSNQSPSGL
;
A
#
# COMPACT_ATOMS: atom_id res chain seq x y z
N VAL A 1 9.02 9.56 -1.47
CA VAL A 1 7.57 9.59 -1.62
C VAL A 1 7.17 8.21 -2.02
N PHE A 2 6.65 7.46 -1.10
CA PHE A 2 6.10 6.18 -1.38
C PHE A 2 4.71 6.30 -1.93
N PRO A 3 4.31 5.30 -2.67
CA PRO A 3 3.43 5.39 -3.81
C PRO A 3 1.99 5.64 -3.47
N PHE A 4 1.62 5.62 -2.22
CA PHE A 4 0.27 5.99 -1.84
C PHE A 4 0.18 7.41 -1.32
N SER A 5 0.62 8.39 -2.10
CA SER A 5 -0.15 9.62 -2.09
C SER A 5 -1.43 9.32 -2.88
N VAL A 6 -2.29 8.50 -2.33
CA VAL A 6 -3.68 8.48 -2.71
C VAL A 6 -4.20 9.85 -2.31
N THR A 7 -4.11 10.81 -3.22
CA THR A 7 -4.85 12.05 -3.09
C THR A 7 -6.31 11.66 -3.22
N HIS A 8 -6.92 11.35 -2.10
CA HIS A 8 -8.35 11.27 -2.01
C HIS A 8 -8.91 12.57 -2.58
N PRO A 9 -9.88 12.58 -3.48
CA PRO A 9 -10.47 13.81 -4.00
C PRO A 9 -11.09 14.71 -2.90
N ARG A 10 -11.13 14.26 -1.64
CA ARG A 10 -11.58 15.04 -0.47
C ARG A 10 -10.46 15.55 0.43
N SER A 11 -9.20 15.13 0.26
CA SER A 11 -8.05 15.62 1.05
C SER A 11 -7.21 16.67 0.33
N ALA A 12 -7.79 17.41 -0.61
CA ALA A 12 -7.16 18.59 -1.21
C ALA A 12 -7.05 19.80 -0.24
N THR A 13 -7.26 19.61 1.05
CA THR A 13 -7.05 20.64 2.07
C THR A 13 -5.91 20.21 2.98
N GLU A 14 -4.75 20.76 2.66
CA GLU A 14 -3.66 21.19 3.55
C GLU A 14 -2.81 20.16 4.31
N THR A 15 -1.51 20.22 3.93
CA THR A 15 -0.33 20.14 4.78
C THR A 15 -0.06 18.84 5.52
N GLY A 16 -0.10 17.70 4.85
CA GLY A 16 0.80 16.62 5.21
C GLY A 16 2.19 16.91 4.62
N ARG A 17 3.11 17.47 5.40
CA ARG A 17 4.53 17.40 5.06
C ARG A 17 4.89 15.91 5.09
N HIS A 18 4.76 15.26 3.95
CA HIS A 18 5.37 13.96 3.74
C HIS A 18 6.84 14.12 4.12
N THR A 19 7.30 13.32 5.07
CA THR A 19 8.74 13.09 5.23
C THR A 19 9.16 12.33 3.97
N ALA A 20 9.63 13.08 3.00
CA ALA A 20 9.67 12.73 1.58
C ALA A 20 10.61 11.55 1.23
N ASN A 21 11.16 10.84 2.22
CA ASN A 21 12.21 9.86 2.04
C ASN A 21 12.21 8.78 3.15
N SER A 22 11.06 8.23 3.49
CA SER A 22 10.96 7.12 4.46
C SER A 22 10.01 6.06 3.92
N GLY A 23 10.20 4.79 4.27
CA GLY A 23 9.21 3.73 4.09
C GLY A 23 8.04 3.86 5.07
N TYR A 24 8.13 4.81 6.01
CA TYR A 24 7.05 5.14 6.93
C TYR A 24 6.02 6.03 6.23
N GLU A 25 4.79 5.58 6.18
CA GLU A 25 3.68 6.31 5.58
C GLU A 25 2.92 7.11 6.63
N LEU A 26 2.74 8.42 6.37
CA LEU A 26 1.85 9.27 7.14
C LEU A 26 0.45 9.25 6.51
N ILE A 27 -0.49 8.64 7.20
CA ILE A 27 -1.88 8.54 6.79
C ILE A 27 -2.65 9.70 7.40
N ALA A 28 -3.35 10.47 6.56
CA ALA A 28 -4.30 11.47 7.02
C ALA A 28 -5.66 10.81 7.27
N PHE A 29 -6.21 11.05 8.44
CA PHE A 29 -7.54 10.57 8.83
C PHE A 29 -8.51 11.73 8.89
N ASP A 30 -9.75 11.45 8.53
CA ASP A 30 -10.87 12.37 8.71
C ASP A 30 -11.39 12.39 10.16
N ALA A 31 -12.49 13.11 10.38
CA ALA A 31 -13.13 13.18 11.69
C ALA A 31 -13.65 11.81 12.18
N GLU A 32 -13.85 10.86 11.29
CA GLU A 32 -14.33 9.50 11.59
C GLU A 32 -13.20 8.55 11.94
N LYS A 33 -11.96 9.03 11.89
CA LYS A 33 -10.75 8.27 12.22
C LYS A 33 -10.55 7.03 11.34
N LEU A 34 -11.05 7.07 10.12
CA LEU A 34 -10.90 6.06 9.09
C LEU A 34 -10.27 6.66 7.83
N ASN A 35 -9.47 5.87 7.15
CA ASN A 35 -9.09 6.12 5.77
C ASN A 35 -9.53 4.92 4.94
N VAL A 36 -10.50 5.12 4.03
CA VAL A 36 -11.08 4.05 3.22
C VAL A 36 -10.95 4.40 1.76
N PHE A 37 -10.36 3.51 1.00
CA PHE A 37 -10.19 3.70 -0.43
C PHE A 37 -10.26 2.36 -1.18
N ALA A 38 -10.65 2.42 -2.43
CA ALA A 38 -10.51 1.32 -3.38
C ALA A 38 -9.49 1.70 -4.44
N ALA A 39 -8.70 0.74 -4.89
CA ALA A 39 -7.68 0.97 -5.89
C ALA A 39 -7.45 -0.25 -6.77
N GLU A 40 -7.16 0.00 -8.03
CA GLU A 40 -6.44 -0.94 -8.88
C GLU A 40 -4.95 -0.74 -8.63
N VAL A 41 -4.25 -1.81 -8.25
CA VAL A 41 -2.85 -1.74 -7.82
C VAL A 41 -2.02 -2.72 -8.63
N ARG A 42 -0.88 -2.28 -9.15
CA ARG A 42 0.12 -3.16 -9.78
C ARG A 42 1.19 -3.58 -8.77
N TYR A 43 1.69 -2.62 -8.04
CA TYR A 43 2.72 -2.83 -7.03
C TYR A 43 2.68 -1.74 -5.98
N CYS A 44 2.84 -2.15 -4.72
CA CYS A 44 3.10 -1.27 -3.59
C CYS A 44 4.41 -1.66 -2.94
N GLU A 45 5.29 -0.71 -2.83
CA GLU A 45 6.61 -0.84 -2.23
C GLU A 45 6.51 -1.22 -0.73
N PRO A 46 7.54 -1.82 -0.13
CA PRO A 46 7.58 -2.05 1.30
C PRO A 46 7.44 -0.75 2.08
N HIS A 47 6.41 -0.69 2.93
CA HIS A 47 6.11 0.43 3.79
C HIS A 47 5.50 -0.05 5.11
N TRP A 48 5.34 0.87 6.06
CA TRP A 48 4.66 0.65 7.33
C TRP A 48 4.08 1.95 7.86
N HIS A 49 3.07 1.84 8.69
CA HIS A 49 2.36 2.96 9.29
C HIS A 49 1.73 2.55 10.64
N PRO A 50 1.39 3.51 11.53
CA PRO A 50 0.84 3.20 12.86
C PRO A 50 -0.63 2.74 12.82
N ALA A 51 -1.27 2.75 11.64
CA ALA A 51 -2.64 2.34 11.46
C ALA A 51 -2.72 0.84 11.17
N PRO A 52 -3.48 0.05 11.93
CA PRO A 52 -3.88 -1.27 11.44
C PRO A 52 -4.72 -1.12 10.19
N GLU A 53 -4.68 -2.12 9.29
CA GLU A 53 -5.50 -2.07 8.08
C GLU A 53 -6.13 -3.42 7.72
N LEU A 54 -7.29 -3.34 7.09
CA LEU A 54 -7.99 -4.46 6.49
C LEU A 54 -7.97 -4.28 4.97
N ILE A 55 -7.34 -5.24 4.27
CA ILE A 55 -7.34 -5.33 2.82
C ILE A 55 -8.35 -6.39 2.38
N THR A 56 -9.16 -6.07 1.38
CA THR A 56 -10.09 -7.01 0.74
C THR A 56 -9.92 -6.97 -0.77
N VAL A 57 -9.69 -8.11 -1.40
CA VAL A 57 -9.51 -8.20 -2.85
C VAL A 57 -10.86 -8.10 -3.55
N LEU A 58 -11.02 -7.10 -4.42
CA LEU A 58 -12.22 -6.86 -5.23
C LEU A 58 -12.22 -7.65 -6.54
N SER A 59 -11.04 -7.82 -7.14
CA SER A 59 -10.86 -8.59 -8.36
C SER A 59 -9.40 -8.98 -8.56
N GLY A 60 -9.17 -10.07 -9.29
CA GLY A 60 -7.84 -10.52 -9.67
C GLY A 60 -7.12 -11.29 -8.57
N ARG A 61 -5.80 -11.10 -8.51
CA ARG A 61 -4.92 -11.84 -7.59
C ARG A 61 -3.77 -10.95 -7.14
N PHE A 62 -3.44 -11.07 -5.85
CA PHE A 62 -2.32 -10.38 -5.22
C PHE A 62 -1.41 -11.34 -4.49
N SER A 63 -0.10 -11.07 -4.54
CA SER A 63 0.88 -11.57 -3.60
C SER A 63 1.22 -10.46 -2.61
N ILE A 64 0.86 -10.66 -1.34
CA ILE A 64 1.09 -9.70 -0.26
C ILE A 64 2.16 -10.26 0.67
N VAL A 65 3.15 -9.44 1.01
CA VAL A 65 4.16 -9.77 2.01
C VAL A 65 3.90 -8.96 3.25
N VAL A 66 3.80 -9.61 4.40
CA VAL A 66 3.71 -8.97 5.72
C VAL A 66 4.87 -9.49 6.56
N GLY A 67 5.78 -8.62 6.94
CA GLY A 67 7.05 -9.00 7.56
C GLY A 67 7.80 -10.02 6.71
N GLN A 68 7.88 -11.26 7.18
CA GLN A 68 8.56 -12.34 6.43
C GLN A 68 7.59 -13.33 5.75
N GLN A 69 6.30 -13.17 5.94
CA GLN A 69 5.29 -14.07 5.39
C GLN A 69 4.77 -13.55 4.06
N SER A 70 4.56 -14.47 3.11
CA SER A 70 3.91 -14.17 1.84
C SER A 70 2.56 -14.85 1.80
N VAL A 71 1.54 -14.08 1.43
CA VAL A 71 0.15 -14.52 1.32
C VAL A 71 -0.32 -14.27 -0.10
N GLU A 72 -0.77 -15.33 -0.78
CA GLU A 72 -1.47 -15.19 -2.06
C GLU A 72 -2.97 -15.01 -1.78
N MET A 73 -3.54 -13.96 -2.37
CA MET A 73 -4.94 -13.58 -2.18
C MET A 73 -5.66 -13.49 -3.52
N VAL A 74 -6.88 -13.97 -3.55
CA VAL A 74 -7.78 -13.91 -4.71
C VAL A 74 -9.04 -13.13 -4.37
N GLU A 75 -9.87 -12.88 -5.38
CA GLU A 75 -11.15 -12.19 -5.22
C GLU A 75 -11.97 -12.71 -4.04
N GLY A 76 -12.40 -11.82 -3.16
CA GLY A 76 -13.14 -12.10 -1.93
C GLY A 76 -12.26 -12.38 -0.70
N ASP A 77 -10.96 -12.61 -0.87
CA ASP A 77 -10.06 -12.79 0.28
C ASP A 77 -9.84 -11.48 1.04
N MET A 78 -9.67 -11.60 2.34
CA MET A 78 -9.43 -10.51 3.28
C MET A 78 -8.19 -10.78 4.09
N LEU A 79 -7.43 -9.73 4.43
CA LEU A 79 -6.22 -9.78 5.24
C LEU A 79 -6.20 -8.61 6.21
N TYR A 80 -5.97 -8.89 7.49
CA TYR A 80 -5.69 -7.87 8.48
C TYR A 80 -4.18 -7.70 8.65
N ILE A 81 -3.71 -6.46 8.56
CA ILE A 81 -2.31 -6.08 8.75
C ILE A 81 -2.22 -5.27 10.04
N ASN A 82 -1.38 -5.73 10.96
CA ASN A 82 -1.17 -5.07 12.23
C ASN A 82 -0.50 -3.71 12.06
N ALA A 83 -0.75 -2.80 13.00
CA ALA A 83 -0.03 -1.55 13.12
C ALA A 83 1.48 -1.79 13.09
N GLU A 84 2.22 -0.90 12.43
CA GLU A 84 3.69 -0.94 12.30
C GLU A 84 4.25 -2.15 11.53
N ALA A 85 3.45 -3.07 11.04
CA ALA A 85 3.95 -4.21 10.26
C ALA A 85 4.45 -3.76 8.88
N VAL A 86 5.69 -4.11 8.54
CA VAL A 86 6.22 -3.86 7.18
C VAL A 86 5.49 -4.74 6.19
N HIS A 87 4.90 -4.14 5.18
CA HIS A 87 4.16 -4.87 4.15
C HIS A 87 4.39 -4.30 2.77
N SER A 88 4.20 -5.16 1.77
CA SER A 88 4.24 -4.83 0.34
C SER A 88 3.24 -5.68 -0.40
N LEU A 89 2.76 -5.21 -1.54
CA LEU A 89 1.82 -5.98 -2.35
C LEU A 89 2.11 -5.85 -3.85
N ARG A 90 1.82 -6.92 -4.57
CA ARG A 90 1.99 -7.01 -6.01
C ARG A 90 0.78 -7.69 -6.62
N ALA A 91 0.21 -7.10 -7.65
CA ALA A 91 -0.77 -7.77 -8.49
C ALA A 91 -0.08 -8.82 -9.37
N GLU A 92 -0.64 -10.02 -9.37
CA GLU A 92 -0.21 -11.12 -10.25
C GLU A 92 -0.95 -11.11 -11.59
N VAL A 93 -2.06 -10.38 -11.65
CA VAL A 93 -2.89 -10.19 -12.85
C VAL A 93 -3.14 -8.70 -13.05
N ALA A 94 -3.02 -8.21 -14.27
CA ALA A 94 -3.33 -6.83 -14.61
C ALA A 94 -4.82 -6.53 -14.34
N GLY A 95 -5.13 -5.33 -13.84
CA GLY A 95 -6.48 -4.93 -13.45
C GLY A 95 -6.94 -5.48 -12.11
N SER A 96 -6.04 -6.07 -11.31
CA SER A 96 -6.35 -6.50 -9.95
C SER A 96 -6.65 -5.28 -9.07
N SER A 97 -7.73 -5.37 -8.31
CA SER A 97 -8.19 -4.26 -7.46
C SER A 97 -8.55 -4.73 -6.05
N LEU A 98 -8.46 -3.81 -5.11
CA LEU A 98 -8.73 -4.05 -3.70
C LEU A 98 -9.46 -2.86 -3.07
N VAL A 99 -10.05 -3.09 -1.90
CA VAL A 99 -10.47 -2.04 -0.97
C VAL A 99 -9.66 -2.18 0.30
N THR A 100 -9.22 -1.03 0.84
CA THR A 100 -8.48 -0.94 2.09
C THR A 100 -9.24 -0.07 3.08
N VAL A 101 -9.32 -0.53 4.32
CA VAL A 101 -9.79 0.23 5.48
C VAL A 101 -8.62 0.36 6.44
N GLN A 102 -8.12 1.57 6.64
CA GLN A 102 -7.08 1.89 7.62
C GLN A 102 -7.74 2.54 8.84
N PHE A 103 -7.40 2.02 10.02
CA PHE A 103 -7.96 2.47 11.28
C PHE A 103 -7.00 3.43 11.96
N SER A 104 -7.45 4.66 12.25
CA SER A 104 -6.61 5.65 12.92
C SER A 104 -6.16 5.13 14.29
N PRO A 105 -4.89 5.34 14.69
CA PRO A 105 -4.45 5.09 16.06
C PRO A 105 -5.30 5.79 17.10
N GLY A 106 -5.91 6.93 16.76
CA GLY A 106 -6.83 7.66 17.65
C GLY A 106 -8.21 7.01 17.85
N LEU A 107 -8.50 5.85 17.25
CA LEU A 107 -9.64 4.99 17.60
C LEU A 107 -9.38 4.18 18.87
N PHE A 108 -8.11 3.98 19.21
CA PHE A 108 -7.66 3.14 20.28
C PHE A 108 -7.15 4.01 21.44
N ASP A 109 -7.40 3.62 22.65
CA ASP A 109 -6.90 4.23 23.87
C ASP A 109 -6.26 3.20 24.79
N GLU A 110 -5.91 3.58 26.01
CA GLU A 110 -5.29 2.67 26.99
C GLU A 110 -6.17 1.47 27.38
N LEU A 111 -7.47 1.60 27.26
CA LEU A 111 -8.45 0.56 27.60
C LEU A 111 -8.69 -0.40 26.42
N HIS A 112 -8.56 0.13 25.22
CA HIS A 112 -8.84 -0.58 23.97
C HIS A 112 -7.68 -0.44 22.99
N PRO A 113 -6.52 -1.07 23.27
CA PRO A 113 -5.40 -1.02 22.33
C PRO A 113 -5.76 -1.65 20.99
N ALA A 114 -5.07 -1.23 19.93
CA ALA A 114 -5.23 -1.82 18.61
C ALA A 114 -5.03 -3.35 18.69
N PRO A 115 -5.95 -4.15 18.14
CA PRO A 115 -5.82 -5.60 18.18
C PRO A 115 -4.59 -6.05 17.38
N VAL A 116 -3.82 -6.96 17.95
CA VAL A 116 -2.67 -7.58 17.29
C VAL A 116 -3.07 -9.02 16.93
N LEU A 117 -3.43 -9.20 15.66
CA LEU A 117 -4.08 -10.42 15.18
C LEU A 117 -3.28 -11.06 14.04
N THR A 118 -3.37 -12.39 13.96
CA THR A 118 -3.09 -13.14 12.73
C THR A 118 -4.43 -13.55 12.14
N TRP A 119 -4.80 -12.92 11.03
CA TRP A 119 -6.05 -13.24 10.37
C TRP A 119 -5.96 -12.98 8.86
N CYS A 120 -6.36 -13.99 8.10
CA CYS A 120 -6.47 -13.93 6.65
C CYS A 120 -7.47 -14.99 6.18
N THR A 121 -8.41 -14.61 5.37
CA THR A 121 -9.26 -15.59 4.65
C THR A 121 -8.52 -16.07 3.41
N ARG A 122 -8.61 -17.36 3.11
CA ARG A 122 -8.01 -17.96 1.92
C ARG A 122 -9.04 -18.79 1.19
N GLY A 123 -9.38 -18.35 -0.02
CA GLY A 123 -10.28 -19.07 -0.87
C GLY A 123 -11.75 -19.01 -0.39
N ARG A 124 -12.61 -19.78 -1.06
CA ARG A 124 -14.05 -19.67 -0.90
C ARG A 124 -14.65 -20.28 0.38
N SER A 125 -13.84 -20.92 1.22
CA SER A 125 -14.33 -21.51 2.48
C SER A 125 -14.17 -20.52 3.63
N GLN A 126 -15.17 -19.67 3.80
CA GLN A 126 -15.21 -18.70 4.89
C GLN A 126 -15.96 -19.29 6.09
N SER A 127 -15.39 -19.13 7.28
CA SER A 127 -16.06 -19.43 8.55
C SER A 127 -17.27 -18.50 8.78
N ALA A 128 -18.09 -18.80 9.78
CA ALA A 128 -19.15 -17.87 10.18
C ALA A 128 -18.60 -16.53 10.65
N ALA A 129 -17.44 -16.54 11.34
CA ALA A 129 -16.75 -15.33 11.78
C ALA A 129 -16.22 -14.50 10.59
N ASP A 130 -15.64 -15.15 9.57
CA ASP A 130 -15.18 -14.45 8.36
C ASP A 130 -16.34 -13.76 7.62
N ARG A 131 -17.49 -14.44 7.51
CA ARG A 131 -18.69 -13.84 6.92
C ARG A 131 -19.20 -12.64 7.73
N GLN A 132 -19.07 -12.69 9.06
CA GLN A 132 -19.43 -11.56 9.91
C GLN A 132 -18.53 -10.36 9.67
N VAL A 133 -17.21 -10.56 9.53
CA VAL A 133 -16.26 -9.49 9.16
C VAL A 133 -16.66 -8.85 7.84
N LEU A 134 -16.93 -9.68 6.83
CA LEU A 134 -17.34 -9.18 5.51
C LEU A 134 -18.66 -8.39 5.58
N GLN A 135 -19.64 -8.88 6.33
CA GLN A 135 -20.94 -8.18 6.50
C GLN A 135 -20.72 -6.81 7.15
N CYS A 136 -19.94 -6.74 8.24
CA CYS A 136 -19.62 -5.47 8.91
C CYS A 136 -18.86 -4.51 7.98
N LEU A 137 -17.94 -5.03 7.14
CA LEU A 137 -17.25 -4.23 6.12
C LEU A 137 -18.23 -3.66 5.08
N CYS A 138 -19.13 -4.50 4.54
CA CYS A 138 -20.13 -4.06 3.58
C CYS A 138 -21.08 -3.00 4.17
N ASP A 139 -21.51 -3.17 5.41
CA ASP A 139 -22.39 -2.22 6.11
C ASP A 139 -21.66 -0.88 6.34
N LEU A 140 -20.39 -0.90 6.75
CA LEU A 140 -19.57 0.29 6.87
C LEU A 140 -19.40 1.02 5.53
N LEU A 141 -19.08 0.30 4.46
CA LEU A 141 -18.92 0.87 3.12
C LEU A 141 -20.23 1.48 2.61
N ALA A 142 -21.38 0.83 2.84
CA ALA A 142 -22.70 1.38 2.50
C ALA A 142 -22.95 2.72 3.19
N GLN A 143 -22.65 2.82 4.50
CA GLN A 143 -22.81 4.09 5.26
C GLN A 143 -21.86 5.18 4.73
N LEU A 144 -20.64 4.83 4.32
CA LEU A 144 -19.68 5.79 3.76
C LEU A 144 -20.12 6.28 2.37
N ILE A 145 -20.64 5.39 1.53
CA ILE A 145 -21.14 5.72 0.18
C ILE A 145 -22.37 6.62 0.27
N ASP A 146 -23.32 6.29 1.13
CA ASP A 146 -24.56 7.07 1.31
C ASP A 146 -24.35 8.41 2.05
N ASN A 147 -23.20 8.57 2.69
CA ASN A 147 -22.82 9.76 3.47
C ASN A 147 -23.89 10.17 4.51
N ARG A 148 -24.55 9.18 5.11
CA ARG A 148 -25.60 9.37 6.11
C ARG A 148 -25.10 8.98 7.49
N ALA A 149 -25.74 9.56 8.52
CA ALA A 149 -25.61 9.18 9.92
C ALA A 149 -24.17 8.94 10.44
N PRO A 150 -23.41 10.00 10.83
CA PRO A 150 -22.01 9.87 11.27
C PRO A 150 -21.84 8.92 12.48
N PHE A 151 -22.81 8.88 13.39
CA PHE A 151 -22.79 7.96 14.53
C PHE A 151 -22.92 6.50 14.13
N GLN A 152 -23.65 6.18 13.05
CA GLN A 152 -23.75 4.82 12.53
C GLN A 152 -22.42 4.36 11.93
N ARG A 153 -21.69 5.23 11.24
CA ARG A 153 -20.35 4.90 10.71
C ARG A 153 -19.37 4.57 11.83
N ILE A 154 -19.37 5.34 12.91
CA ILE A 154 -18.56 5.05 14.10
C ILE A 154 -18.96 3.71 14.71
N ALA A 155 -20.26 3.44 14.88
CA ALA A 155 -20.73 2.17 15.41
C ALA A 155 -20.33 1.00 14.52
N MET A 156 -20.47 1.11 13.18
CA MET A 156 -20.05 0.07 12.23
C MET A 156 -18.54 -0.15 12.26
N THR A 157 -17.74 0.89 12.49
CA THR A 157 -16.29 0.76 12.66
C THR A 157 -15.92 -0.13 13.84
N TYR A 158 -16.54 0.10 14.99
CA TYR A 158 -16.30 -0.72 16.18
C TYR A 158 -16.86 -2.14 16.04
N LEU A 159 -17.99 -2.32 15.36
CA LEU A 159 -18.52 -3.66 15.05
C LEU A 159 -17.60 -4.44 14.11
N LEU A 160 -16.99 -3.76 13.12
CA LEU A 160 -16.00 -4.38 12.25
C LEU A 160 -14.74 -4.79 13.03
N LEU A 161 -14.26 -3.93 13.93
CA LEU A 161 -13.10 -4.26 14.78
C LEU A 161 -13.43 -5.43 15.74
N ASP A 162 -14.61 -5.45 16.35
CA ASP A 162 -15.05 -6.57 17.21
C ASP A 162 -15.13 -7.88 16.41
N ALA A 163 -15.72 -7.86 15.21
CA ALA A 163 -15.79 -9.01 14.34
C ALA A 163 -14.39 -9.53 13.95
N LEU A 164 -13.42 -8.64 13.68
CA LEU A 164 -12.02 -8.99 13.41
C LEU A 164 -11.36 -9.65 14.61
N VAL A 165 -11.59 -9.14 15.83
CA VAL A 165 -11.05 -9.75 17.07
C VAL A 165 -11.63 -11.14 17.29
N GLN A 166 -12.91 -11.36 16.98
CA GLN A 166 -13.55 -12.67 17.11
C GLN A 166 -13.11 -13.67 16.02
N ALA A 167 -12.79 -13.19 14.82
CA ALA A 167 -12.37 -14.03 13.71
C ALA A 167 -10.86 -14.35 13.75
N GLY A 168 -10.05 -13.44 14.28
CA GLY A 168 -8.60 -13.54 14.28
C GLY A 168 -8.04 -14.27 15.51
N GLU A 169 -6.86 -14.84 15.35
CA GLU A 169 -6.09 -15.38 16.48
C GLU A 169 -5.13 -14.33 17.00
N PRO A 170 -4.92 -14.22 18.33
CA PRO A 170 -3.90 -13.34 18.87
C PRO A 170 -2.53 -13.65 18.23
N ALA A 171 -1.90 -12.63 17.66
CA ALA A 171 -0.60 -12.82 17.03
C ALA A 171 0.48 -12.98 18.12
N THR A 172 1.14 -14.12 18.13
CA THR A 172 2.35 -14.33 18.92
C THR A 172 3.53 -13.69 18.19
N GLN A 173 3.94 -12.51 18.62
CA GLN A 173 5.16 -11.88 18.10
C GLN A 173 6.38 -12.49 18.78
N VAL A 174 7.25 -13.10 17.98
CA VAL A 174 8.54 -13.60 18.48
C VAL A 174 9.53 -12.42 18.51
N GLU A 175 10.22 -12.20 19.63
CA GLU A 175 11.18 -11.08 19.79
C GLU A 175 12.23 -11.00 18.68
N SER A 176 12.69 -12.14 18.14
CA SER A 176 13.61 -12.18 17.02
C SER A 176 13.02 -11.58 15.75
N SER A 177 11.73 -11.79 15.49
CA SER A 177 11.02 -11.22 14.34
C SER A 177 10.89 -9.72 14.44
N LEU A 178 10.58 -9.18 15.61
CA LEU A 178 10.51 -7.73 15.86
C LEU A 178 11.86 -7.05 15.63
N ARG A 179 12.95 -7.69 16.08
CA ARG A 179 14.30 -7.16 15.87
C ARG A 179 14.68 -7.13 14.39
N GLU A 180 14.41 -8.20 13.67
CA GLU A 180 14.68 -8.27 12.21
C GLU A 180 13.85 -7.23 11.46
N GLU A 181 12.59 -7.03 11.83
CA GLU A 181 11.71 -6.02 11.25
C GLU A 181 12.24 -4.60 11.50
N ALA A 182 12.68 -4.30 12.72
CA ALA A 182 13.30 -3.01 13.04
C ALA A 182 14.59 -2.76 12.23
N MET A 183 15.39 -3.81 12.00
CA MET A 183 16.61 -3.70 11.19
C MET A 183 16.31 -3.50 9.70
N ILE A 184 15.30 -4.19 9.15
CA ILE A 184 14.91 -4.00 7.74
C ILE A 184 14.30 -2.62 7.51
N LYS A 185 13.50 -2.10 8.46
CA LYS A 185 12.98 -0.73 8.43
C LYS A 185 14.11 0.29 8.31
N LYS A 186 15.14 0.18 9.16
CA LYS A 186 16.34 1.04 9.09
C LYS A 186 16.99 1.01 7.71
N GLY A 187 17.09 -0.17 7.10
CA GLY A 187 17.67 -0.31 5.76
C GLY A 187 16.82 0.34 4.67
N ILE A 188 15.52 0.15 4.72
CA ILE A 188 14.57 0.77 3.78
C ILE A 188 14.60 2.29 3.93
N ASP A 189 14.56 2.82 5.16
CA ASP A 189 14.66 4.26 5.42
C ASP A 189 15.97 4.83 4.91
N PHE A 190 17.08 4.13 5.13
CA PHE A 190 18.38 4.56 4.65
C PHE A 190 18.45 4.65 3.12
N ILE A 191 17.88 3.65 2.40
CA ILE A 191 17.76 3.71 0.94
C ILE A 191 16.94 4.91 0.51
N ASN A 192 15.79 5.16 1.16
CA ASN A 192 14.87 6.24 0.81
C ASN A 192 15.44 7.64 1.11
N GLN A 193 16.34 7.74 2.06
CA GLN A 193 17.01 9.00 2.40
C GLN A 193 18.23 9.30 1.51
N HIS A 194 18.86 8.25 0.93
CA HIS A 194 20.13 8.37 0.20
C HIS A 194 20.04 7.84 -1.24
N PHE A 195 18.84 7.71 -1.80
CA PHE A 195 18.64 7.13 -3.14
C PHE A 195 19.33 7.96 -4.24
N ASP A 196 19.49 9.24 -4.06
CA ASP A 196 20.11 10.18 -5.00
C ASP A 196 21.63 10.04 -5.09
N GLN A 197 22.24 9.33 -4.16
CA GLN A 197 23.69 9.11 -4.07
C GLN A 197 24.10 7.72 -4.59
N PRO A 198 25.38 7.50 -4.91
CA PRO A 198 25.89 6.15 -5.11
C PRO A 198 25.70 5.33 -3.83
N LEU A 199 24.86 4.32 -3.90
CA LEU A 199 24.50 3.49 -2.75
C LEU A 199 24.73 2.01 -3.06
N THR A 200 25.37 1.31 -2.13
CA THR A 200 25.64 -0.13 -2.23
C THR A 200 24.84 -0.91 -1.19
N LEU A 201 24.54 -2.18 -1.51
CA LEU A 201 23.86 -3.07 -0.57
C LEU A 201 24.68 -3.30 0.71
N SER A 202 26.03 -3.25 0.63
CA SER A 202 26.90 -3.39 1.79
C SER A 202 26.74 -2.21 2.77
N GLU A 203 26.65 -1.00 2.28
CA GLU A 203 26.42 0.21 3.10
C GLU A 203 25.06 0.12 3.81
N VAL A 204 24.01 -0.28 3.09
CA VAL A 204 22.67 -0.43 3.67
C VAL A 204 22.65 -1.53 4.74
N ALA A 205 23.26 -2.68 4.47
CA ALA A 205 23.36 -3.78 5.44
C ALA A 205 24.09 -3.36 6.71
N ASN A 206 25.22 -2.69 6.57
CA ASN A 206 26.01 -2.16 7.71
C ASN A 206 25.18 -1.15 8.52
N HIS A 207 24.50 -0.21 7.85
CA HIS A 207 23.62 0.76 8.51
C HIS A 207 22.49 0.07 9.29
N SER A 208 21.94 -1.02 8.74
CA SER A 208 20.89 -1.83 9.36
C SER A 208 21.40 -2.70 10.52
N GLY A 209 22.72 -2.78 10.74
CA GLY A 209 23.33 -3.67 11.73
C GLY A 209 23.24 -5.14 11.35
N MET A 210 23.17 -5.46 10.05
CA MET A 210 23.06 -6.82 9.52
C MET A 210 24.27 -7.19 8.65
N SER A 211 24.57 -8.49 8.57
CA SER A 211 25.53 -8.97 7.58
C SER A 211 24.95 -8.80 6.16
N TYR A 212 25.83 -8.59 5.17
CA TYR A 212 25.45 -8.47 3.77
C TYR A 212 24.53 -9.61 3.30
N SER A 213 24.92 -10.86 3.58
CA SER A 213 24.17 -12.04 3.13
C SER A 213 22.79 -12.14 3.79
N TRP A 214 22.69 -11.76 5.06
CA TRP A 214 21.43 -11.79 5.79
C TRP A 214 20.50 -10.69 5.29
N PHE A 215 20.98 -9.46 5.20
CA PHE A 215 20.20 -8.33 4.70
C PHE A 215 19.72 -8.58 3.27
N SER A 216 20.59 -9.06 2.39
CA SER A 216 20.25 -9.35 0.99
C SER A 216 19.09 -10.34 0.86
N ARG A 217 19.09 -11.41 1.66
CA ARG A 217 18.01 -12.42 1.65
C ARG A 217 16.69 -11.86 2.21
N LEU A 218 16.77 -11.19 3.37
CA LEU A 218 15.61 -10.63 4.03
C LEU A 218 15.00 -9.50 3.18
N PHE A 219 15.83 -8.61 2.66
CA PHE A 219 15.42 -7.51 1.80
C PHE A 219 14.71 -8.03 0.54
N LYS A 220 15.29 -9.02 -0.16
CA LYS A 220 14.64 -9.63 -1.33
C LYS A 220 13.32 -10.30 -0.97
N LYS A 221 13.20 -10.91 0.23
CA LYS A 221 11.98 -11.54 0.70
C LYS A 221 10.88 -10.50 0.96
N VAL A 222 11.22 -9.38 1.61
CA VAL A 222 10.29 -8.29 1.95
C VAL A 222 9.93 -7.45 0.73
N SER A 223 10.92 -7.02 -0.06
CA SER A 223 10.71 -6.12 -1.20
C SER A 223 10.31 -6.81 -2.49
N ARG A 224 10.47 -8.14 -2.60
CA ARG A 224 10.32 -8.92 -3.83
C ARG A 224 11.26 -8.51 -4.97
N HIS A 225 12.15 -7.56 -4.72
CA HIS A 225 13.13 -7.08 -5.66
C HIS A 225 14.55 -7.30 -5.16
N ASN A 226 15.51 -7.39 -6.09
CA ASN A 226 16.89 -7.21 -5.69
C ASN A 226 17.18 -5.72 -5.41
N PHE A 227 18.25 -5.45 -4.67
CA PHE A 227 18.59 -4.09 -4.24
C PHE A 227 18.71 -3.08 -5.40
N LYS A 228 19.37 -3.48 -6.51
CA LYS A 228 19.54 -2.56 -7.67
C LYS A 228 18.22 -2.24 -8.33
N GLU A 229 17.35 -3.21 -8.45
CA GLU A 229 16.01 -3.02 -9.00
C GLU A 229 15.18 -2.12 -8.10
N TYR A 230 15.15 -2.39 -6.80
CA TYR A 230 14.46 -1.56 -5.81
C TYR A 230 14.95 -0.11 -5.82
N LEU A 231 16.27 0.12 -5.76
CA LEU A 231 16.84 1.46 -5.84
C LEU A 231 16.45 2.18 -7.16
N THR A 232 16.39 1.44 -8.27
CA THR A 232 15.92 2.00 -9.55
C THR A 232 14.46 2.42 -9.48
N LEU A 233 13.59 1.63 -8.84
CA LEU A 233 12.17 1.97 -8.65
C LEU A 233 11.99 3.20 -7.74
N VAL A 234 12.73 3.28 -6.63
CA VAL A 234 12.72 4.46 -5.75
C VAL A 234 13.10 5.73 -6.52
N ARG A 235 14.19 5.68 -7.29
CA ARG A 235 14.64 6.78 -8.15
C ARG A 235 13.62 7.15 -9.20
N LEU A 236 13.01 6.15 -9.84
CA LEU A 236 11.99 6.32 -10.86
C LEU A 236 10.73 7.01 -10.30
N ASN A 237 10.27 6.59 -9.13
CA ASN A 237 9.12 7.20 -8.46
C ASN A 237 9.36 8.67 -8.15
N LYS A 238 10.56 9.01 -7.66
CA LYS A 238 10.92 10.42 -7.45
C LYS A 238 10.96 11.22 -8.76
N ALA A 239 11.51 10.62 -9.82
CA ALA A 239 11.55 11.26 -11.13
C ALA A 239 10.13 11.48 -11.70
N ARG A 240 9.21 10.53 -11.53
CA ARG A 240 7.78 10.65 -11.92
C ARG A 240 7.13 11.84 -11.22
N THR A 241 7.32 11.98 -9.91
CA THR A 241 6.82 13.12 -9.13
C THR A 241 7.37 14.45 -9.67
N LEU A 242 8.68 14.55 -9.88
CA LEU A 242 9.28 15.78 -10.40
C LEU A 242 8.84 16.11 -11.83
N LEU A 243 8.66 15.10 -12.69
CA LEU A 243 8.16 15.28 -14.05
C LEU A 243 6.73 15.80 -14.07
N ARG A 244 5.89 15.35 -13.13
CA ARG A 244 4.50 15.78 -13.01
C ARG A 244 4.38 17.18 -12.39
N ASP A 245 5.11 17.43 -11.32
CA ASP A 245 4.89 18.58 -10.45
C ASP A 245 5.78 19.78 -10.78
N THR A 246 6.81 19.60 -11.64
CA THR A 246 7.76 20.65 -11.99
C THR A 246 8.01 20.76 -13.49
N ARG A 247 8.59 21.91 -13.89
CA ARG A 247 9.10 22.13 -15.25
C ARG A 247 10.61 21.92 -15.37
N THR A 248 11.25 21.38 -14.35
CA THR A 248 12.68 21.10 -14.30
C THR A 248 13.12 20.28 -15.51
N PRO A 249 14.24 20.60 -16.17
CA PRO A 249 14.77 19.84 -17.29
C PRO A 249 14.93 18.34 -16.93
N ILE A 250 14.62 17.44 -17.88
CA ILE A 250 14.67 16.00 -17.63
C ILE A 250 16.08 15.52 -17.28
N THR A 251 17.11 16.16 -17.82
CA THR A 251 18.50 15.88 -17.49
C THR A 251 18.81 16.22 -16.03
N GLU A 252 18.33 17.34 -15.54
CA GLU A 252 18.47 17.75 -14.15
C GLU A 252 17.69 16.82 -13.19
N ILE A 253 16.46 16.44 -13.56
CA ILE A 253 15.69 15.43 -12.83
C ILE A 253 16.46 14.11 -12.76
N SER A 254 17.09 13.68 -13.86
CA SER A 254 17.88 12.46 -13.89
C SER A 254 18.99 12.48 -12.82
N HIS A 255 19.74 13.57 -12.76
CA HIS A 255 20.82 13.72 -11.79
C HIS A 255 20.30 13.84 -10.35
N SER A 256 19.28 14.66 -10.12
CA SER A 256 18.70 14.83 -8.77
C SER A 256 18.02 13.56 -8.23
N CYS A 257 17.66 12.63 -9.11
CA CYS A 257 17.17 11.32 -8.72
C CYS A 257 18.26 10.23 -8.64
N GLY A 258 19.55 10.59 -8.75
CA GLY A 258 20.67 9.67 -8.57
C GLY A 258 20.95 8.75 -9.79
N PHE A 259 20.41 9.04 -10.96
CA PHE A 259 20.81 8.34 -12.18
C PHE A 259 22.14 8.91 -12.67
N GLN A 260 23.17 8.07 -12.76
CA GLN A 260 24.49 8.50 -13.19
C GLN A 260 24.50 9.09 -14.61
N GLU A 261 23.70 8.53 -15.50
CA GLU A 261 23.54 9.00 -16.87
C GLU A 261 22.04 9.06 -17.23
N HIS A 262 21.67 10.06 -18.01
CA HIS A 262 20.33 10.28 -18.49
C HIS A 262 19.71 9.07 -19.22
N LYS A 263 20.53 8.29 -19.92
CA LYS A 263 20.08 7.06 -20.60
C LYS A 263 19.48 6.02 -19.66
N TYR A 264 19.96 5.95 -18.40
CA TYR A 264 19.41 5.00 -17.41
C TYR A 264 18.02 5.40 -16.92
N LEU A 265 17.75 6.71 -16.79
CA LEU A 265 16.40 7.19 -16.51
C LEU A 265 15.44 6.82 -17.65
N ILE A 266 15.84 7.06 -18.92
CA ILE A 266 15.04 6.72 -20.10
C ILE A 266 14.76 5.22 -20.12
N ALA A 267 15.78 4.39 -19.92
CA ALA A 267 15.63 2.93 -19.89
C ALA A 267 14.67 2.46 -18.78
N ALA A 268 14.77 3.06 -17.58
CA ALA A 268 13.86 2.77 -16.47
C ALA A 268 12.42 3.17 -16.82
N PHE A 269 12.19 4.36 -17.38
CA PHE A 269 10.87 4.79 -17.81
C PHE A 269 10.28 3.86 -18.86
N ASN A 270 11.04 3.51 -19.91
CA ASN A 270 10.58 2.58 -20.95
C ASN A 270 10.24 1.21 -20.35
N LYS A 271 11.09 0.68 -19.45
CA LYS A 271 10.88 -0.63 -18.83
C LYS A 271 9.65 -0.68 -17.94
N TYR A 272 9.48 0.33 -17.07
CA TYR A 272 8.48 0.27 -16.01
C TYR A 272 7.21 1.08 -16.32
N CYS A 273 7.29 2.12 -17.16
CA CYS A 273 6.15 2.98 -17.51
C CYS A 273 5.68 2.80 -18.97
N GLY A 274 6.43 2.10 -19.80
CA GLY A 274 6.12 1.95 -21.25
C GLY A 274 6.17 3.26 -22.04
N LEU A 275 6.80 4.31 -21.49
CA LEU A 275 6.85 5.66 -22.03
C LEU A 275 8.25 6.24 -21.83
N THR A 276 8.59 7.26 -22.63
CA THR A 276 9.74 8.10 -22.32
C THR A 276 9.39 9.15 -21.25
N PRO A 277 10.37 9.70 -20.50
CA PRO A 277 10.12 10.79 -19.54
C PRO A 277 9.42 12.01 -20.17
N THR A 278 9.74 12.32 -21.43
CA THR A 278 9.12 13.42 -22.19
C THR A 278 7.64 13.16 -22.48
N GLU A 279 7.32 11.94 -22.91
CA GLU A 279 5.93 11.53 -23.17
C GLU A 279 5.12 11.48 -21.87
N TYR A 280 5.72 10.97 -20.80
CA TYR A 280 5.12 10.96 -19.48
C TYR A 280 4.74 12.38 -19.04
N ARG A 281 5.69 13.33 -19.07
CA ARG A 281 5.44 14.74 -18.76
C ARG A 281 4.33 15.34 -19.60
N LYS A 282 4.37 15.16 -20.94
CA LYS A 282 3.36 15.70 -21.83
C LYS A 282 1.95 15.21 -21.50
N ARG A 283 1.81 13.95 -21.13
CA ARG A 283 0.52 13.36 -20.76
C ARG A 283 -0.05 13.96 -19.48
N PHE A 284 0.78 14.26 -18.49
CA PHE A 284 0.31 14.89 -17.25
C PHE A 284 0.00 16.37 -17.40
N VAL A 285 0.82 17.14 -18.11
CA VAL A 285 0.56 18.57 -18.37
C VAL A 285 -0.73 18.79 -19.18
N SER A 286 -1.07 17.86 -20.07
CA SER A 286 -2.29 17.94 -20.89
C SER A 286 -3.58 17.51 -20.15
N ARG A 287 -3.47 16.98 -18.93
CA ARG A 287 -4.57 16.31 -18.23
C ARG A 287 -4.86 16.86 -16.84
N GLN A 288 -4.71 18.14 -16.61
CA GLN A 288 -5.16 18.78 -15.37
C GLN A 288 -6.64 18.55 -15.01
N ASN A 289 -7.41 17.81 -15.84
CA ASN A 289 -8.86 17.60 -15.68
C ASN A 289 -9.34 16.14 -15.79
N MET A 290 -8.49 15.08 -15.75
CA MET A 290 -9.02 13.73 -15.88
C MET A 290 -8.33 12.69 -14.98
N ILE A 291 -9.08 12.21 -14.00
CA ILE A 291 -8.75 11.15 -13.03
C ILE A 291 -8.61 9.74 -13.68
N GLU A 292 -9.03 9.58 -14.94
CA GLU A 292 -9.25 8.27 -15.56
C GLU A 292 -8.05 7.60 -16.26
N SER A 293 -6.83 8.08 -16.06
CA SER A 293 -5.72 7.55 -16.89
C SER A 293 -4.43 7.20 -16.17
N ALA A 294 -4.42 7.10 -14.86
CA ALA A 294 -3.19 6.88 -14.11
C ALA A 294 -2.56 5.51 -14.41
N LEU A 295 -3.31 4.40 -14.40
CA LEU A 295 -2.79 3.07 -14.73
C LEU A 295 -2.38 2.91 -16.19
N ALA A 296 -3.13 3.53 -17.11
CA ALA A 296 -2.74 3.56 -18.54
C ALA A 296 -1.42 4.30 -18.77
N LEU A 297 -0.92 5.04 -17.76
CA LEU A 297 0.32 5.81 -17.78
C LEU A 297 1.49 5.11 -17.04
N GLY A 298 1.30 3.84 -16.62
CA GLY A 298 2.32 3.10 -15.88
C GLY A 298 2.40 3.50 -14.40
N GLU A 299 1.38 4.10 -13.84
CA GLU A 299 1.23 4.27 -12.40
C GLU A 299 0.99 2.91 -11.73
N ASP A 300 1.53 2.72 -10.54
CA ASP A 300 1.41 1.45 -9.82
C ASP A 300 0.11 1.36 -9.02
N CYS A 301 -0.66 2.45 -8.95
CA CYS A 301 -1.93 2.52 -8.25
C CYS A 301 -2.90 3.51 -8.93
N LEU A 302 -4.16 3.11 -9.08
CA LEU A 302 -5.27 3.94 -9.55
C LEU A 302 -6.41 3.88 -8.54
N CYS A 303 -6.79 5.02 -7.97
CA CYS A 303 -7.96 5.10 -7.10
C CYS A 303 -9.24 4.81 -7.87
N LEU A 304 -10.06 3.95 -7.31
CA LEU A 304 -11.39 3.61 -7.80
C LEU A 304 -12.44 4.36 -6.95
N PRO A 305 -13.55 4.80 -7.55
CA PRO A 305 -14.62 5.44 -6.79
C PRO A 305 -15.30 4.42 -5.86
N LEU A 306 -15.44 4.80 -4.59
CA LEU A 306 -16.31 4.07 -3.67
C LEU A 306 -17.77 4.34 -4.05
N ASN A 307 -18.48 3.32 -4.55
CA ASN A 307 -19.86 3.42 -4.98
C ASN A 307 -20.60 2.08 -4.80
N HIS A 308 -21.92 2.09 -5.03
CA HIS A 308 -22.74 0.89 -4.89
C HIS A 308 -22.37 -0.24 -5.87
N ALA A 309 -21.78 0.06 -7.03
CA ALA A 309 -21.32 -0.97 -7.94
C ALA A 309 -20.13 -1.75 -7.36
N LEU A 310 -19.19 -1.05 -6.69
CA LEU A 310 -18.09 -1.67 -5.96
C LEU A 310 -18.61 -2.53 -4.80
N LEU A 311 -19.56 -1.99 -4.03
CA LEU A 311 -20.18 -2.72 -2.91
C LEU A 311 -20.89 -4.01 -3.41
N ALA A 312 -21.62 -3.94 -4.50
CA ALA A 312 -22.27 -5.11 -5.10
C ALA A 312 -21.27 -6.20 -5.51
N ARG A 313 -20.08 -5.83 -5.98
CA ARG A 313 -19.03 -6.82 -6.30
C ARG A 313 -18.55 -7.58 -5.06
N LEU A 314 -18.36 -6.89 -3.93
CA LEU A 314 -17.99 -7.53 -2.66
C LEU A 314 -19.04 -8.52 -2.18
N THR A 315 -20.31 -8.22 -2.35
CA THR A 315 -21.40 -9.09 -1.93
C THR A 315 -21.61 -10.29 -2.88
N LEU A 316 -21.40 -10.12 -4.18
CA LEU A 316 -21.58 -11.18 -5.18
C LEU A 316 -20.43 -12.19 -5.18
N SER A 317 -19.18 -11.77 -4.98
CA SER A 317 -18.03 -12.68 -4.91
C SER A 317 -18.16 -13.73 -3.79
N ASN A 318 -18.99 -13.45 -2.79
CA ASN A 318 -19.24 -14.32 -1.64
C ASN A 318 -20.53 -15.16 -1.74
N GLN A 319 -21.39 -14.92 -2.73
CA GLN A 319 -22.63 -15.68 -2.94
C GLN A 319 -22.52 -16.81 -3.99
N SER A 320 -21.37 -16.93 -4.67
CA SER A 320 -21.20 -18.01 -5.65
C SER A 320 -21.12 -19.35 -4.94
N PRO A 321 -22.09 -20.26 -5.14
CA PRO A 321 -22.11 -21.56 -4.47
C PRO A 321 -20.94 -22.41 -4.96
N SER A 322 -20.29 -23.07 -4.02
CA SER A 322 -19.52 -24.28 -4.26
C SER A 322 -20.45 -25.33 -4.89
N GLY A 323 -20.34 -25.50 -6.18
CA GLY A 323 -21.14 -26.54 -6.84
C GLY A 323 -21.07 -26.49 -8.38
N LEU A 324 -20.07 -27.12 -8.95
CA LEU A 324 -20.20 -28.12 -10.03
C LEU A 324 -18.83 -28.79 -10.19
#